data_eb0516a3da12932bd5099cdb01894ec0
#
_entry.id   eb0516a3da12932bd5099cdb01894ec0
#
_cell.length_a   1.000
_cell.length_b   1.000
_cell.length_c   1.000
_cell.angle_alpha   90.00
_cell.angle_beta   90.00
_cell.angle_gamma   90.00
#
_symmetry.space_group_name_H-M   'P 1'
#
loop_
_entity.id
_entity.type
_entity.pdbx_description
1 polymer ?
#
loop_
_entity_poly.entity_id
_entity_poly.type
_entity_poly.pdbx_seq_one_letter_code
_entity_poly.pdbx_strand_id
1 'polypeptide(L)'
;VTRGYAVVGVPIGAEEATMPTMKEAASEFLAKKRIAVTGVSRKPENHGSNVVYQRLRARGYAVFAINPNADEVEGDRCYHDLKSVPGGLEAVVIGTRPETAEATMRECVDLGIRHVWMHRAFGGGSVSAAATEYGRQHGITVIDGGCPLMFDPTADLGHKAMRFVFTQTGKVPRRV
;
A
#
# COMPACT_ATOMS: atom_id res chain seq x y z
N VAL A 1 -14.40 -41.32 45.38
CA VAL A 1 -15.19 -40.68 44.31
C VAL A 1 -14.26 -39.72 43.58
N THR A 2 -13.65 -40.19 42.46
CA THR A 2 -12.69 -39.42 41.64
C THR A 2 -13.46 -38.80 40.49
N ARG A 3 -13.60 -37.47 40.47
CA ARG A 3 -14.17 -36.72 39.34
C ARG A 3 -13.11 -36.53 38.25
N GLY A 4 -13.29 -37.22 37.15
CA GLY A 4 -12.49 -36.99 35.93
C GLY A 4 -12.84 -35.64 35.30
N TYR A 5 -11.84 -34.80 35.06
CA TYR A 5 -11.94 -33.58 34.25
C TYR A 5 -11.81 -33.98 32.79
N ALA A 6 -12.87 -33.78 32.02
CA ALA A 6 -12.81 -33.87 30.56
C ALA A 6 -12.02 -32.70 30.03
N VAL A 7 -10.89 -32.97 29.39
CA VAL A 7 -10.13 -31.98 28.60
C VAL A 7 -10.92 -31.75 27.30
N VAL A 8 -11.58 -30.62 27.21
CA VAL A 8 -12.22 -30.16 25.97
C VAL A 8 -11.10 -29.78 24.98
N GLY A 9 -10.89 -30.64 24.00
CA GLY A 9 -9.94 -30.37 22.91
C GLY A 9 -10.36 -29.12 22.15
N VAL A 10 -9.50 -28.12 22.14
CA VAL A 10 -9.60 -26.96 21.23
C VAL A 10 -9.45 -27.50 19.81
N PRO A 11 -10.37 -27.18 18.86
CA PRO A 11 -10.21 -27.60 17.49
C PRO A 11 -8.97 -26.94 16.90
N ILE A 12 -7.96 -27.75 16.59
CA ILE A 12 -6.81 -27.36 15.77
C ILE A 12 -7.29 -27.30 14.33
N GLY A 13 -7.76 -26.14 13.92
CA GLY A 13 -8.28 -25.83 12.59
C GLY A 13 -8.24 -24.34 12.37
N ALA A 14 -7.14 -23.66 12.75
CA ALA A 14 -6.78 -22.41 12.13
C ALA A 14 -6.27 -22.77 10.73
N GLU A 15 -7.13 -22.61 9.74
CA GLU A 15 -6.75 -22.55 8.33
C GLU A 15 -5.58 -21.58 8.26
N GLU A 16 -4.38 -22.08 7.95
CA GLU A 16 -3.20 -21.25 7.71
C GLU A 16 -3.60 -20.32 6.56
N ALA A 17 -3.97 -19.09 6.89
CA ALA A 17 -4.35 -18.09 5.91
C ALA A 17 -3.14 -17.91 5.00
N THR A 18 -3.16 -18.59 3.86
CA THR A 18 -2.08 -18.56 2.88
C THR A 18 -1.93 -17.11 2.42
N MET A 19 -0.78 -16.50 2.70
CA MET A 19 -0.50 -15.12 2.29
C MET A 19 -0.82 -14.95 0.80
N PRO A 20 -1.57 -13.92 0.41
CA PRO A 20 -1.98 -13.73 -0.98
C PRO A 20 -0.77 -13.59 -1.89
N THR A 21 -0.92 -14.03 -3.12
CA THR A 21 0.09 -13.73 -4.15
C THR A 21 0.11 -12.24 -4.43
N MET A 22 1.25 -11.75 -4.90
CA MET A 22 1.38 -10.35 -5.31
C MET A 22 0.31 -9.90 -6.31
N LYS A 23 -0.11 -10.81 -7.22
CA LYS A 23 -1.14 -10.51 -8.22
C LYS A 23 -2.52 -10.35 -7.58
N GLU A 24 -2.86 -11.20 -6.63
CA GLU A 24 -4.13 -11.12 -5.90
C GLU A 24 -4.18 -9.83 -5.07
N ALA A 25 -3.16 -9.56 -4.27
CA ALA A 25 -3.08 -8.34 -3.46
C ALA A 25 -3.12 -7.06 -4.32
N ALA A 26 -2.41 -7.03 -5.45
CA ALA A 26 -2.45 -5.93 -6.39
C ALA A 26 -3.85 -5.74 -7.01
N SER A 27 -4.54 -6.83 -7.36
CA SER A 27 -5.90 -6.79 -7.87
C SER A 27 -6.88 -6.24 -6.84
N GLU A 28 -6.79 -6.69 -5.59
CA GLU A 28 -7.61 -6.20 -4.49
C GLU A 28 -7.36 -4.71 -4.20
N PHE A 29 -6.08 -4.29 -4.18
CA PHE A 29 -5.71 -2.90 -4.01
C PHE A 29 -6.29 -2.02 -5.13
N LEU A 30 -6.11 -2.42 -6.39
CA LEU A 30 -6.56 -1.66 -7.56
C LEU A 30 -8.08 -1.73 -7.80
N ALA A 31 -8.81 -2.59 -7.09
CA ALA A 31 -10.27 -2.55 -7.03
C ALA A 31 -10.80 -1.39 -6.16
N LYS A 32 -9.97 -0.84 -5.27
CA LYS A 32 -10.34 0.31 -4.43
C LYS A 32 -10.43 1.58 -5.27
N LYS A 33 -11.36 2.46 -4.91
CA LYS A 33 -11.64 3.67 -5.70
C LYS A 33 -11.10 4.94 -5.07
N ARG A 34 -10.95 4.97 -3.75
CA ARG A 34 -10.49 6.12 -2.98
C ARG A 34 -9.10 5.85 -2.41
N ILE A 35 -8.09 6.36 -3.11
CA ILE A 35 -6.68 6.04 -2.84
C ILE A 35 -5.92 7.30 -2.45
N ALA A 36 -5.26 7.30 -1.30
CA ALA A 36 -4.28 8.34 -0.99
C ALA A 36 -2.89 7.97 -1.51
N VAL A 37 -2.14 8.96 -1.93
CA VAL A 37 -0.72 8.84 -2.30
C VAL A 37 0.09 9.79 -1.43
N THR A 38 0.95 9.26 -0.57
CA THR A 38 1.83 10.09 0.28
C THR A 38 3.11 10.46 -0.44
N GLY A 39 3.72 11.57 -0.04
CA GLY A 39 4.98 12.04 -0.62
C GLY A 39 4.85 12.64 -2.02
N VAL A 40 3.64 13.06 -2.40
CA VAL A 40 3.46 13.82 -3.66
C VAL A 40 4.11 15.19 -3.49
N SER A 41 5.09 15.49 -4.33
CA SER A 41 5.95 16.66 -4.22
C SER A 41 5.38 17.88 -4.95
N ARG A 42 5.63 19.08 -4.40
CA ARG A 42 5.43 20.37 -5.11
C ARG A 42 6.39 20.55 -6.30
N LYS A 43 7.48 19.78 -6.30
CA LYS A 43 8.46 19.74 -7.40
C LYS A 43 8.36 18.35 -8.04
N PRO A 44 7.57 18.20 -9.11
CA PRO A 44 7.22 16.88 -9.66
C PRO A 44 8.38 16.20 -10.39
N GLU A 45 9.46 16.93 -10.72
CA GLU A 45 10.58 16.40 -11.48
C GLU A 45 11.24 15.23 -10.71
N ASN A 46 11.19 14.06 -11.31
CA ASN A 46 11.80 12.81 -10.79
C ASN A 46 11.17 12.24 -9.50
N HIS A 47 9.96 12.65 -9.12
CA HIS A 47 9.25 12.06 -7.99
C HIS A 47 8.29 10.95 -8.43
N GLY A 48 8.60 9.70 -8.04
CA GLY A 48 7.77 8.53 -8.36
C GLY A 48 6.34 8.63 -7.84
N SER A 49 6.13 9.25 -6.67
CA SER A 49 4.81 9.48 -6.09
C SER A 49 3.93 10.39 -6.95
N ASN A 50 4.51 11.43 -7.58
CA ASN A 50 3.78 12.29 -8.50
C ASN A 50 3.31 11.52 -9.74
N VAL A 51 4.17 10.65 -10.29
CA VAL A 51 3.80 9.79 -11.42
C VAL A 51 2.67 8.85 -11.06
N VAL A 52 2.73 8.20 -9.89
CA VAL A 52 1.66 7.32 -9.41
C VAL A 52 0.35 8.10 -9.24
N TYR A 53 0.42 9.27 -8.58
CA TYR A 53 -0.74 10.14 -8.37
C TYR A 53 -1.41 10.52 -9.69
N GLN A 54 -0.65 11.10 -10.63
CA GLN A 54 -1.16 11.53 -11.93
C GLN A 54 -1.77 10.36 -12.73
N ARG A 55 -1.09 9.20 -12.75
CA ARG A 55 -1.52 8.05 -13.54
C ARG A 55 -2.77 7.38 -12.96
N LEU A 56 -2.90 7.27 -11.65
CA LEU A 56 -4.13 6.77 -11.03
C LEU A 56 -5.30 7.73 -11.29
N ARG A 57 -5.07 9.06 -11.14
CA ARG A 57 -6.08 10.09 -11.46
C ARG A 57 -6.56 9.98 -12.90
N ALA A 58 -5.63 9.88 -13.86
CA ALA A 58 -5.94 9.75 -15.28
C ALA A 58 -6.73 8.48 -15.63
N ARG A 59 -6.72 7.48 -14.76
CA ARG A 59 -7.48 6.22 -14.89
C ARG A 59 -8.81 6.21 -14.13
N GLY A 60 -9.24 7.36 -13.63
CA GLY A 60 -10.56 7.53 -13.02
C GLY A 60 -10.64 7.12 -11.55
N TYR A 61 -9.52 6.96 -10.85
CA TYR A 61 -9.51 6.81 -9.39
C TYR A 61 -9.75 8.16 -8.71
N ALA A 62 -10.46 8.16 -7.59
CA ALA A 62 -10.49 9.30 -6.68
C ALA A 62 -9.19 9.29 -5.86
N VAL A 63 -8.19 10.05 -6.33
CA VAL A 63 -6.86 10.06 -5.74
C VAL A 63 -6.66 11.32 -4.90
N PHE A 64 -6.07 11.15 -3.72
CA PHE A 64 -5.82 12.23 -2.76
C PHE A 64 -4.33 12.34 -2.49
N ALA A 65 -3.76 13.51 -2.79
CA ALA A 65 -2.36 13.79 -2.50
C ALA A 65 -2.17 14.10 -1.02
N ILE A 66 -1.16 13.49 -0.39
CA ILE A 66 -0.80 13.73 1.00
C ILE A 66 0.62 14.28 1.06
N ASN A 67 0.74 15.50 1.61
CA ASN A 67 2.02 16.14 1.90
C ASN A 67 1.84 17.15 3.04
N PRO A 68 2.48 16.96 4.21
CA PRO A 68 2.30 17.86 5.35
C PRO A 68 2.79 19.30 5.11
N ASN A 69 3.54 19.54 4.03
CA ASN A 69 4.16 20.82 3.71
C ASN A 69 3.54 21.50 2.48
N ALA A 70 2.36 21.05 2.02
CA ALA A 70 1.71 21.61 0.82
C ALA A 70 0.20 21.62 0.96
N ASP A 71 -0.43 22.69 0.47
CA ASP A 71 -1.90 22.81 0.37
C ASP A 71 -2.40 22.46 -1.04
N GLU A 72 -1.50 22.51 -2.03
CA GLU A 72 -1.78 22.19 -3.42
C GLU A 72 -0.57 21.48 -4.05
N VAL A 73 -0.82 20.43 -4.83
CA VAL A 73 0.16 19.72 -5.67
C VAL A 73 -0.52 19.25 -6.95
N GLU A 74 0.21 19.25 -8.07
CA GLU A 74 -0.31 18.78 -9.37
C GLU A 74 -1.62 19.47 -9.80
N GLY A 75 -1.87 20.71 -9.33
CA GLY A 75 -3.09 21.48 -9.58
C GLY A 75 -4.31 21.04 -8.78
N ASP A 76 -4.13 20.15 -7.80
CA ASP A 76 -5.19 19.67 -6.93
C ASP A 76 -4.91 20.01 -5.47
N ARG A 77 -5.99 20.01 -4.67
CA ARG A 77 -5.87 20.14 -3.21
C ARG A 77 -5.01 19.02 -2.65
N CYS A 78 -4.06 19.38 -1.80
CA CYS A 78 -3.24 18.47 -1.03
C CYS A 78 -3.71 18.45 0.44
N TYR A 79 -3.63 17.26 1.05
CA TYR A 79 -3.99 17.06 2.44
C TYR A 79 -2.74 16.84 3.27
N HIS A 80 -2.72 17.31 4.52
CA HIS A 80 -1.54 17.21 5.36
C HIS A 80 -1.37 15.83 5.99
N ASP A 81 -2.46 15.10 6.19
CA ASP A 81 -2.52 13.75 6.75
C ASP A 81 -3.69 12.95 6.14
N LEU A 82 -3.74 11.64 6.42
CA LEU A 82 -4.79 10.76 5.88
C LEU A 82 -6.17 11.07 6.48
N LYS A 83 -6.23 11.44 7.75
CA LYS A 83 -7.49 11.70 8.47
C LYS A 83 -8.21 12.95 7.95
N SER A 84 -7.49 13.91 7.38
CA SER A 84 -8.06 15.14 6.84
C SER A 84 -8.76 14.97 5.48
N VAL A 85 -8.63 13.79 4.85
CA VAL A 85 -9.31 13.47 3.59
C VAL A 85 -10.80 13.23 3.84
N PRO A 86 -11.69 14.06 3.24
CA PRO A 86 -13.14 13.93 3.48
C PRO A 86 -13.68 12.63 2.88
N GLY A 87 -14.62 11.99 3.59
CA GLY A 87 -15.29 10.76 3.15
C GLY A 87 -14.44 9.49 3.25
N GLY A 88 -13.29 9.57 3.93
CA GLY A 88 -12.41 8.43 4.22
C GLY A 88 -11.64 7.90 3.00
N LEU A 89 -10.82 6.90 3.25
CA LEU A 89 -9.92 6.26 2.28
C LEU A 89 -10.11 4.75 2.31
N GLU A 90 -9.93 4.10 1.16
CA GLU A 90 -10.00 2.63 1.04
C GLU A 90 -8.59 2.00 0.95
N ALA A 91 -7.63 2.76 0.40
CA ALA A 91 -6.26 2.29 0.23
C ALA A 91 -5.26 3.45 0.25
N VAL A 92 -3.99 3.13 0.54
CA VAL A 92 -2.90 4.11 0.60
C VAL A 92 -1.68 3.61 -0.17
N VAL A 93 -1.14 4.46 -1.04
CA VAL A 93 0.22 4.30 -1.57
C VAL A 93 1.18 5.13 -0.72
N ILE A 94 2.11 4.48 -0.04
CA ILE A 94 3.18 5.15 0.69
C ILE A 94 4.32 5.42 -0.30
N GLY A 95 4.57 6.70 -0.58
CA GLY A 95 5.63 7.16 -1.46
C GLY A 95 6.65 8.05 -0.77
N THR A 96 6.60 8.14 0.57
CA THR A 96 7.57 8.83 1.41
C THR A 96 8.81 7.95 1.68
N ARG A 97 9.82 8.51 2.32
CA ARG A 97 11.03 7.76 2.72
C ARG A 97 10.68 6.65 3.74
N PRO A 98 11.45 5.54 3.78
CA PRO A 98 11.18 4.41 4.68
C PRO A 98 11.06 4.79 6.16
N GLU A 99 11.82 5.81 6.60
CA GLU A 99 11.83 6.28 8.00
C GLU A 99 10.47 6.84 8.45
N THR A 100 9.67 7.34 7.51
CA THR A 100 8.33 7.90 7.80
C THR A 100 7.20 6.91 7.51
N ALA A 101 7.50 5.78 6.87
CA ALA A 101 6.48 4.81 6.45
C ALA A 101 5.75 4.19 7.65
N GLU A 102 6.43 3.97 8.78
CA GLU A 102 5.82 3.41 9.98
C GLU A 102 4.75 4.34 10.57
N ALA A 103 5.00 5.64 10.63
CA ALA A 103 4.03 6.60 11.12
C ALA A 103 2.77 6.61 10.24
N THR A 104 2.93 6.59 8.91
CA THR A 104 1.82 6.49 7.97
C THR A 104 1.07 5.14 8.13
N MET A 105 1.78 4.04 8.36
CA MET A 105 1.16 2.73 8.58
C MET A 105 0.31 2.71 9.86
N ARG A 106 0.78 3.35 10.94
CA ARG A 106 0.00 3.51 12.18
C ARG A 106 -1.28 4.29 11.92
N GLU A 107 -1.19 5.39 11.19
CA GLU A 107 -2.37 6.17 10.81
C GLU A 107 -3.36 5.34 9.96
N CYS A 108 -2.87 4.47 9.07
CA CYS A 108 -3.74 3.53 8.33
C CYS A 108 -4.48 2.57 9.27
N VAL A 109 -3.81 2.03 10.29
CA VAL A 109 -4.43 1.16 11.31
C VAL A 109 -5.53 1.91 12.06
N ASP A 110 -5.23 3.12 12.54
CA ASP A 110 -6.16 3.95 13.31
C ASP A 110 -7.41 4.33 12.51
N LEU A 111 -7.27 4.51 11.20
CA LEU A 111 -8.36 4.83 10.27
C LEU A 111 -9.08 3.60 9.70
N GLY A 112 -8.66 2.39 10.07
CA GLY A 112 -9.25 1.13 9.57
C GLY A 112 -8.97 0.83 8.11
N ILE A 113 -7.93 1.43 7.52
CA ILE A 113 -7.50 1.18 6.14
C ILE A 113 -6.80 -0.17 6.08
N ARG A 114 -7.24 -1.04 5.15
CA ARG A 114 -6.76 -2.43 5.08
C ARG A 114 -5.85 -2.74 3.90
N HIS A 115 -5.63 -1.80 2.99
CA HIS A 115 -4.81 -1.99 1.80
C HIS A 115 -3.76 -0.90 1.70
N VAL A 116 -2.49 -1.29 1.83
CA VAL A 116 -1.36 -0.36 1.77
C VAL A 116 -0.32 -0.86 0.78
N TRP A 117 0.18 0.03 -0.07
CA TRP A 117 1.26 -0.23 -1.01
C TRP A 117 2.46 0.66 -0.71
N MET A 118 3.55 0.10 -0.23
CA MET A 118 4.83 0.82 -0.13
C MET A 118 5.52 0.81 -1.50
N HIS A 119 5.55 1.98 -2.14
CA HIS A 119 6.03 2.14 -3.50
C HIS A 119 7.55 1.94 -3.59
N ARG A 120 7.97 1.12 -4.52
CA ARG A 120 9.36 0.93 -4.88
C ARG A 120 9.49 0.70 -6.39
N ALA A 121 10.13 1.64 -7.09
CA ALA A 121 10.50 1.49 -8.48
C ALA A 121 12.02 1.46 -8.60
N PHE A 122 12.64 2.57 -9.00
CA PHE A 122 14.10 2.72 -9.04
C PHE A 122 14.60 3.25 -7.69
N GLY A 123 15.75 2.76 -7.23
CA GLY A 123 16.36 3.18 -5.96
C GLY A 123 15.76 2.49 -4.71
N GLY A 124 15.84 3.18 -3.56
CA GLY A 124 15.45 2.65 -2.25
C GLY A 124 13.94 2.50 -2.07
N GLY A 125 13.16 3.41 -2.66
CA GLY A 125 11.70 3.45 -2.49
C GLY A 125 11.25 3.79 -1.08
N SER A 126 10.04 3.33 -0.74
CA SER A 126 9.37 3.59 0.55
C SER A 126 9.25 2.35 1.43
N VAL A 127 9.89 1.25 1.05
CA VAL A 127 9.75 -0.03 1.76
C VAL A 127 10.47 0.02 3.10
N SER A 128 9.73 -0.25 4.17
CA SER A 128 10.22 -0.37 5.55
C SER A 128 9.77 -1.71 6.12
N ALA A 129 10.73 -2.53 6.55
CA ALA A 129 10.44 -3.82 7.18
C ALA A 129 9.59 -3.66 8.46
N ALA A 130 9.88 -2.64 9.27
CA ALA A 130 9.12 -2.35 10.48
C ALA A 130 7.67 -1.95 10.17
N ALA A 131 7.45 -1.10 9.15
CA ALA A 131 6.11 -0.74 8.71
C ALA A 131 5.35 -1.94 8.13
N THR A 132 6.02 -2.80 7.36
CA THR A 132 5.43 -4.04 6.81
C THR A 132 4.95 -4.95 7.92
N GLU A 133 5.82 -5.24 8.87
CA GLU A 133 5.51 -6.12 10.00
C GLU A 133 4.36 -5.56 10.85
N TYR A 134 4.45 -4.27 11.19
CA TYR A 134 3.40 -3.60 11.97
C TYR A 134 2.04 -3.67 11.25
N GLY A 135 2.00 -3.35 9.95
CA GLY A 135 0.76 -3.38 9.18
C GLY A 135 0.14 -4.78 9.11
N ARG A 136 0.96 -5.80 8.84
CA ARG A 136 0.50 -7.21 8.78
C ARG A 136 -0.03 -7.71 10.12
N GLN A 137 0.64 -7.38 11.22
CA GLN A 137 0.17 -7.72 12.58
C GLN A 137 -1.18 -7.09 12.92
N HIS A 138 -1.53 -5.96 12.29
CA HIS A 138 -2.81 -5.27 12.47
C HIS A 138 -3.82 -5.56 11.34
N GLY A 139 -3.60 -6.61 10.55
CA GLY A 139 -4.54 -7.10 9.54
C GLY A 139 -4.61 -6.23 8.28
N ILE A 140 -3.54 -5.50 7.96
CA ILE A 140 -3.41 -4.78 6.68
C ILE A 140 -2.75 -5.69 5.65
N THR A 141 -3.31 -5.79 4.46
CA THR A 141 -2.61 -6.33 3.29
C THR A 141 -1.57 -5.32 2.85
N VAL A 142 -0.29 -5.62 3.12
CA VAL A 142 0.84 -4.73 2.83
C VAL A 142 1.62 -5.23 1.63
N ILE A 143 1.59 -4.46 0.53
CA ILE A 143 2.45 -4.69 -0.64
C ILE A 143 3.74 -3.90 -0.44
N ASP A 144 4.84 -4.60 -0.19
CA ASP A 144 6.14 -4.06 0.16
C ASP A 144 7.12 -4.06 -1.02
N GLY A 145 6.74 -3.40 -2.09
CA GLY A 145 7.58 -3.25 -3.28
C GLY A 145 6.81 -3.09 -4.58
N GLY A 146 7.54 -2.85 -5.65
CA GLY A 146 6.96 -2.58 -6.95
C GLY A 146 6.16 -1.26 -7.02
N CYS A 147 5.40 -1.12 -8.09
CA CYS A 147 4.59 0.06 -8.37
C CYS A 147 3.17 -0.37 -8.77
N PRO A 148 2.11 0.31 -8.29
CA PRO A 148 0.74 0.02 -8.72
C PRO A 148 0.55 0.03 -10.24
N LEU A 149 1.33 0.86 -10.95
CA LEU A 149 1.27 1.00 -12.40
C LEU A 149 1.82 -0.22 -13.16
N MET A 150 2.42 -1.19 -12.49
CA MET A 150 2.91 -2.44 -13.08
C MET A 150 1.81 -3.51 -13.21
N PHE A 151 0.62 -3.28 -12.66
CA PHE A 151 -0.48 -4.24 -12.60
C PHE A 151 -1.75 -3.72 -13.28
N ASP A 152 -2.51 -4.64 -13.88
CA ASP A 152 -3.78 -4.30 -14.51
C ASP A 152 -4.83 -3.91 -13.42
N PRO A 153 -5.72 -2.94 -13.70
CA PRO A 153 -5.95 -2.30 -14.99
C PRO A 153 -5.04 -1.08 -15.26
N THR A 154 -4.07 -0.76 -14.41
CA THR A 154 -3.26 0.47 -14.52
C THR A 154 -1.99 0.31 -15.36
N ALA A 155 -1.59 -0.92 -15.67
CA ALA A 155 -0.34 -1.21 -16.34
C ALA A 155 -0.35 -0.86 -17.83
N ASP A 156 0.71 -0.18 -18.28
CA ASP A 156 1.11 -0.07 -19.68
C ASP A 156 2.21 -1.08 -20.04
N LEU A 157 2.59 -1.17 -21.32
CA LEU A 157 3.59 -2.12 -21.80
C LEU A 157 4.95 -1.94 -21.12
N GLY A 158 5.38 -0.69 -20.88
CA GLY A 158 6.65 -0.38 -20.22
C GLY A 158 6.67 -0.87 -18.77
N HIS A 159 5.58 -0.62 -18.03
CA HIS A 159 5.44 -1.08 -16.65
C HIS A 159 5.29 -2.61 -16.55
N LYS A 160 4.66 -3.28 -17.53
CA LYS A 160 4.61 -4.75 -17.59
C LYS A 160 6.01 -5.35 -17.80
N ALA A 161 6.81 -4.78 -18.68
CA ALA A 161 8.20 -5.20 -18.88
C ALA A 161 9.04 -4.95 -17.61
N MET A 162 8.89 -3.78 -16.97
CA MET A 162 9.56 -3.45 -15.71
C MET A 162 9.17 -4.43 -14.59
N ARG A 163 7.89 -4.80 -14.49
CA ARG A 163 7.43 -5.82 -13.53
C ARG A 163 8.19 -7.13 -13.70
N PHE A 164 8.34 -7.61 -14.93
CA PHE A 164 9.08 -8.85 -15.21
C PHE A 164 10.51 -8.77 -14.66
N VAL A 165 11.26 -7.73 -14.99
CA VAL A 165 12.62 -7.52 -14.51
C VAL A 165 12.67 -7.39 -12.97
N PHE A 166 11.77 -6.64 -12.38
CA PHE A 166 11.77 -6.40 -10.93
C PHE A 166 11.33 -7.61 -10.11
N THR A 167 10.52 -8.50 -10.68
CA THR A 167 10.21 -9.79 -10.05
C THR A 167 11.44 -10.69 -10.01
N GLN A 168 12.26 -10.69 -11.07
CA GLN A 168 13.50 -11.47 -11.09
C GLN A 168 14.56 -10.92 -10.13
N THR A 169 14.57 -9.62 -9.87
CA THR A 169 15.54 -8.96 -8.98
C THR A 169 15.03 -8.79 -7.53
N GLY A 170 13.89 -9.34 -7.19
CA GLY A 170 13.30 -9.28 -5.84
C GLY A 170 12.76 -7.90 -5.42
N LYS A 171 12.64 -6.94 -6.35
CA LYS A 171 12.03 -5.63 -6.07
C LYS A 171 10.50 -5.65 -6.09
N VAL A 172 9.92 -6.67 -6.69
CA VAL A 172 8.50 -7.01 -6.63
C VAL A 172 8.38 -8.33 -5.89
N PRO A 173 7.71 -8.38 -4.74
CA PRO A 173 7.54 -9.61 -3.98
C PRO A 173 6.66 -10.61 -4.75
N ARG A 174 6.79 -11.88 -4.44
CA ARG A 174 5.92 -12.92 -5.02
C ARG A 174 4.66 -13.15 -4.20
N ARG A 175 4.75 -12.92 -2.90
CA ARG A 175 3.66 -12.99 -1.91
C ARG A 175 3.74 -11.80 -0.97
N VAL A 176 2.63 -11.44 -0.36
CA VAL A 176 2.50 -10.27 0.53
C VAL A 176 1.64 -10.59 1.73
#